data_fa91bd1d3f35c2d6b28065a5a3a050b2
#
_entry.id   fa91bd1d3f35c2d6b28065a5a3a050b2
#
_cell.length_a   1.000
_cell.length_b   1.000
_cell.length_c   1.000
_cell.angle_alpha   90.00
_cell.angle_beta   90.00
_cell.angle_gamma   90.00
#
_symmetry.space_group_name_H-M   'P 1'
#
loop_
_entity.id
_entity.type
_entity.pdbx_description
1 polymer ?
#
loop_
_entity_poly.entity_id
_entity_poly.type
_entity_poly.pdbx_seq_one_letter_code
_entity_poly.pdbx_strand_id
1 'polypeptide(L)'
;MMDILDFHTHRLDATGALIAVDPRRFDPQPGLWYSVGFHPWDNVENLTDSDFDLLRQCAGHPQVLAVGETGIDRLRGGHLVEQEAAFVRHLQLAHALGKPVVVHNVRATQDILDARRIARLDDVTLVIHGMRGNANVARTLLDAGCYLSYGPRFNAEALKITPPHRLLIETDDSDTPITAVASLVAQALHLTVDEITSTATRNAQRLLMSHHSH
;
A
#
# COMPACT_ATOMS: atom_id res chain seq x y z
N MET A 1 7.29 9.00 18.48
CA MET A 1 6.43 9.41 17.34
C MET A 1 6.75 8.47 16.19
N MET A 2 5.76 7.99 15.47
CA MET A 2 5.96 7.04 14.37
C MET A 2 6.40 7.83 13.13
N ASP A 3 7.68 7.69 12.73
CA ASP A 3 8.25 8.42 11.59
C ASP A 3 8.45 7.45 10.42
N ILE A 4 7.35 7.11 9.73
CA ILE A 4 7.39 6.28 8.53
C ILE A 4 7.51 7.20 7.31
N LEU A 5 8.66 7.10 6.62
CA LEU A 5 8.94 7.75 5.35
C LEU A 5 8.80 6.78 4.17
N ASP A 6 9.29 5.55 4.34
CA ASP A 6 9.21 4.48 3.36
C ASP A 6 7.88 3.72 3.54
N PHE A 7 6.89 4.05 2.71
CA PHE A 7 5.53 3.54 2.92
C PHE A 7 5.35 2.07 2.50
N HIS A 8 6.29 1.50 1.78
CA HIS A 8 6.23 0.09 1.38
C HIS A 8 7.63 -0.44 1.06
N THR A 9 8.02 -1.49 1.76
CA THR A 9 9.29 -2.18 1.51
C THR A 9 9.20 -3.66 1.89
N HIS A 10 9.98 -4.50 1.21
CA HIS A 10 10.17 -5.92 1.57
C HIS A 10 11.42 -6.19 2.41
N ARG A 11 12.18 -5.16 2.77
CA ARG A 11 13.36 -5.30 3.64
C ARG A 11 12.95 -5.44 5.10
N LEU A 12 13.16 -6.62 5.67
CA LEU A 12 12.66 -7.00 6.99
C LEU A 12 13.29 -6.25 8.18
N ASP A 13 14.39 -5.55 7.98
CA ASP A 13 15.12 -4.77 8.99
C ASP A 13 14.99 -3.25 8.80
N ALA A 14 14.12 -2.80 7.90
CA ALA A 14 13.98 -1.40 7.55
C ALA A 14 13.34 -0.59 8.69
N THR A 15 14.11 0.33 9.27
CA THR A 15 13.58 1.31 10.24
C THR A 15 12.96 2.51 9.52
N GLY A 16 11.93 3.12 10.12
CA GLY A 16 11.21 4.24 9.50
C GLY A 16 10.42 3.84 8.24
N ALA A 17 10.03 2.57 8.17
CA ALA A 17 9.35 1.97 7.04
C ALA A 17 8.10 1.19 7.45
N LEU A 18 7.18 0.99 6.52
CA LEU A 18 6.10 0.01 6.60
C LEU A 18 6.53 -1.24 5.84
N ILE A 19 6.83 -2.31 6.58
CA ILE A 19 7.39 -3.55 6.04
C ILE A 19 6.25 -4.48 5.63
N ALA A 20 6.21 -4.86 4.35
CA ALA A 20 5.23 -5.80 3.83
C ALA A 20 5.66 -7.24 4.10
N VAL A 21 4.79 -8.04 4.72
CA VAL A 21 5.06 -9.45 5.03
C VAL A 21 3.85 -10.34 4.78
N ASP A 22 4.12 -11.56 4.32
CA ASP A 22 3.13 -12.64 4.29
C ASP A 22 2.76 -13.02 5.74
N PRO A 23 1.47 -13.18 6.08
CA PRO A 23 1.04 -13.58 7.42
C PRO A 23 1.72 -14.83 7.96
N ARG A 24 2.06 -15.78 7.09
CA ARG A 24 2.77 -17.04 7.46
C ARG A 24 4.24 -16.82 7.87
N ARG A 25 4.78 -15.63 7.60
CA ARG A 25 6.16 -15.23 7.93
C ARG A 25 6.22 -14.07 8.91
N PHE A 26 5.07 -13.67 9.45
CA PHE A 26 4.99 -12.54 10.35
C PHE A 26 5.68 -12.85 11.68
N ASP A 27 6.81 -12.18 11.93
CA ASP A 27 7.60 -12.25 13.17
C ASP A 27 7.95 -10.81 13.60
N PRO A 28 7.10 -10.17 14.42
CA PRO A 28 7.21 -8.75 14.74
C PRO A 28 8.44 -8.45 15.60
N GLN A 29 9.34 -7.61 15.09
CA GLN A 29 10.52 -7.16 15.82
C GLN A 29 10.25 -5.80 16.50
N PRO A 30 10.79 -5.55 17.72
CA PRO A 30 10.60 -4.30 18.43
C PRO A 30 10.97 -3.07 17.61
N GLY A 31 10.06 -2.07 17.56
CA GLY A 31 10.31 -0.80 16.88
C GLY A 31 10.10 -0.82 15.37
N LEU A 32 9.70 -1.95 14.78
CA LEU A 32 9.35 -2.05 13.37
C LEU A 32 7.84 -2.02 13.16
N TRP A 33 7.39 -1.59 11.97
CA TRP A 33 6.00 -1.46 11.60
C TRP A 33 5.70 -2.24 10.33
N TYR A 34 4.52 -2.85 10.26
CA TYR A 34 4.20 -3.83 9.24
C TYR A 34 2.87 -3.55 8.53
N SER A 35 2.80 -3.96 7.27
CA SER A 35 1.57 -4.37 6.61
C SER A 35 1.57 -5.88 6.42
N VAL A 36 0.41 -6.53 6.57
CA VAL A 36 0.29 -7.99 6.38
C VAL A 36 -0.80 -8.30 5.36
N GLY A 37 -0.50 -9.20 4.43
CA GLY A 37 -1.42 -9.60 3.38
C GLY A 37 -0.88 -10.74 2.54
N PHE A 38 -1.76 -11.31 1.70
CA PHE A 38 -1.39 -12.27 0.67
C PHE A 38 -1.27 -11.54 -0.66
N HIS A 39 -0.06 -11.56 -1.21
CA HIS A 39 0.23 -10.97 -2.51
C HIS A 39 -0.47 -11.74 -3.64
N PRO A 40 -0.94 -11.11 -4.73
CA PRO A 40 -1.61 -11.81 -5.84
C PRO A 40 -0.76 -12.89 -6.53
N TRP A 41 0.55 -12.92 -6.28
CA TRP A 41 1.44 -13.96 -6.79
C TRP A 41 1.58 -15.18 -5.85
N ASP A 42 0.98 -15.17 -4.65
CA ASP A 42 1.16 -16.18 -3.61
C ASP A 42 0.18 -17.37 -3.74
N ASN A 43 -0.18 -17.75 -4.96
CA ASN A 43 -1.14 -18.83 -5.25
C ASN A 43 -2.47 -18.61 -4.50
N VAL A 44 -3.04 -17.42 -4.68
CA VAL A 44 -4.26 -16.99 -3.95
C VAL A 44 -5.45 -17.90 -4.16
N GLU A 45 -5.46 -18.71 -5.23
CA GLU A 45 -6.46 -19.75 -5.50
C GLU A 45 -6.45 -20.89 -4.47
N ASN A 46 -5.36 -21.07 -3.75
CA ASN A 46 -5.20 -22.10 -2.73
C ASN A 46 -5.40 -21.59 -1.30
N LEU A 47 -5.71 -20.31 -1.11
CA LEU A 47 -5.93 -19.73 0.21
C LEU A 47 -7.21 -20.31 0.84
N THR A 48 -7.07 -20.80 2.06
CA THR A 48 -8.13 -21.37 2.87
C THR A 48 -8.71 -20.39 3.89
N ASP A 49 -9.80 -20.73 4.54
CA ASP A 49 -10.32 -19.94 5.66
C ASP A 49 -9.31 -19.84 6.81
N SER A 50 -8.52 -20.89 7.05
CA SER A 50 -7.45 -20.87 8.06
C SER A 50 -6.34 -19.84 7.72
N ASP A 51 -6.02 -19.64 6.45
CA ASP A 51 -5.06 -18.60 6.04
C ASP A 51 -5.62 -17.21 6.35
N PHE A 52 -6.91 -16.97 6.09
CA PHE A 52 -7.55 -15.70 6.41
C PHE A 52 -7.77 -15.48 7.92
N ASP A 53 -7.93 -16.54 8.70
CA ASP A 53 -7.94 -16.46 10.16
C ASP A 53 -6.55 -16.09 10.70
N LEU A 54 -5.48 -16.65 10.12
CA LEU A 54 -4.10 -16.25 10.43
C LEU A 54 -3.86 -14.78 10.05
N LEU A 55 -4.28 -14.36 8.85
CA LEU A 55 -4.18 -12.97 8.42
C LEU A 55 -4.90 -12.04 9.42
N ARG A 56 -6.11 -12.39 9.87
CA ARG A 56 -6.86 -11.61 10.86
C ARG A 56 -6.10 -11.50 12.18
N GLN A 57 -5.53 -12.61 12.65
CA GLN A 57 -4.73 -12.62 13.88
C GLN A 57 -3.50 -11.69 13.75
N CYS A 58 -2.74 -11.81 12.66
CA CYS A 58 -1.58 -10.96 12.41
C CYS A 58 -1.98 -9.49 12.26
N ALA A 59 -3.03 -9.20 11.49
CA ALA A 59 -3.52 -7.83 11.27
C ALA A 59 -4.03 -7.16 12.55
N GLY A 60 -4.43 -7.93 13.57
CA GLY A 60 -4.79 -7.43 14.91
C GLY A 60 -3.59 -7.04 15.77
N HIS A 61 -2.36 -7.37 15.38
CA HIS A 61 -1.17 -7.03 16.15
C HIS A 61 -0.91 -5.51 16.18
N PRO A 62 -0.49 -4.91 17.32
CA PRO A 62 -0.29 -3.45 17.44
C PRO A 62 0.73 -2.86 16.46
N GLN A 63 1.73 -3.63 16.03
CA GLN A 63 2.74 -3.18 15.07
C GLN A 63 2.28 -3.33 13.60
N VAL A 64 1.12 -3.92 13.33
CA VAL A 64 0.54 -3.98 11.98
C VAL A 64 -0.38 -2.80 11.78
N LEU A 65 -0.02 -1.92 10.86
CA LEU A 65 -0.69 -0.64 10.64
C LEU A 65 -1.58 -0.62 9.39
N ALA A 66 -1.38 -1.57 8.48
CA ALA A 66 -2.15 -1.70 7.25
C ALA A 66 -2.39 -3.17 6.90
N VAL A 67 -3.41 -3.44 6.11
CA VAL A 67 -3.62 -4.73 5.46
C VAL A 67 -2.96 -4.69 4.08
N GLY A 68 -2.26 -5.73 3.72
CA GLY A 68 -1.53 -5.82 2.43
C GLY A 68 -0.03 -6.13 2.65
N GLU A 69 0.68 -6.35 1.61
CA GLU A 69 0.34 -6.13 0.22
C GLU A 69 -0.70 -7.15 -0.27
N THR A 70 -1.67 -6.68 -1.03
CA THR A 70 -2.71 -7.47 -1.68
C THR A 70 -3.17 -6.72 -2.94
N GLY A 71 -3.94 -7.34 -3.80
CA GLY A 71 -4.44 -6.65 -4.99
C GLY A 71 -4.57 -7.56 -6.19
N ILE A 72 -4.40 -6.97 -7.39
CA ILE A 72 -4.66 -7.66 -8.66
C ILE A 72 -3.54 -7.36 -9.66
N ASP A 73 -3.01 -8.43 -10.25
CA ASP A 73 -2.03 -8.40 -11.33
C ASP A 73 -2.56 -9.17 -12.54
N ARG A 74 -2.91 -8.46 -13.63
CA ARG A 74 -3.39 -9.09 -14.87
C ARG A 74 -2.30 -9.75 -15.70
N LEU A 75 -1.03 -9.61 -15.31
CA LEU A 75 0.11 -10.17 -16.04
C LEU A 75 0.72 -11.38 -15.33
N ARG A 76 0.48 -11.53 -14.01
CA ARG A 76 1.09 -12.58 -13.17
C ARG A 76 0.11 -13.02 -12.08
N GLY A 77 0.44 -14.15 -11.45
CA GLY A 77 -0.39 -14.74 -10.40
C GLY A 77 -1.41 -15.73 -10.96
N GLY A 78 -2.36 -16.13 -10.12
CA GLY A 78 -3.47 -17.03 -10.46
C GLY A 78 -4.53 -16.37 -11.34
N HIS A 79 -5.67 -17.04 -11.50
CA HIS A 79 -6.77 -16.48 -12.28
C HIS A 79 -7.33 -15.20 -11.64
N LEU A 80 -7.84 -14.29 -12.48
CA LEU A 80 -8.33 -12.99 -12.04
C LEU A 80 -9.44 -13.09 -10.98
N VAL A 81 -10.33 -14.05 -11.13
CA VAL A 81 -11.48 -14.26 -10.21
C VAL A 81 -11.00 -14.56 -8.79
N GLU A 82 -9.96 -15.40 -8.65
CA GLU A 82 -9.39 -15.77 -7.36
C GLU A 82 -8.62 -14.59 -6.74
N GLN A 83 -7.91 -13.82 -7.56
CA GLN A 83 -7.26 -12.59 -7.10
C GLN A 83 -8.28 -11.57 -6.60
N GLU A 84 -9.38 -11.36 -7.32
CA GLU A 84 -10.48 -10.47 -6.90
C GLU A 84 -11.13 -10.96 -5.60
N ALA A 85 -11.41 -12.27 -5.48
CA ALA A 85 -12.01 -12.84 -4.28
C ALA A 85 -11.09 -12.67 -3.06
N ALA A 86 -9.80 -12.95 -3.21
CA ALA A 86 -8.81 -12.73 -2.16
C ALA A 86 -8.72 -11.24 -1.78
N PHE A 87 -8.67 -10.35 -2.77
CA PHE A 87 -8.62 -8.90 -2.55
C PHE A 87 -9.84 -8.39 -1.77
N VAL A 88 -11.05 -8.84 -2.12
CA VAL A 88 -12.28 -8.48 -1.39
C VAL A 88 -12.22 -8.93 0.07
N ARG A 89 -11.70 -10.13 0.36
CA ARG A 89 -11.51 -10.60 1.74
C ARG A 89 -10.53 -9.71 2.53
N HIS A 90 -9.46 -9.21 1.90
CA HIS A 90 -8.55 -8.25 2.54
C HIS A 90 -9.25 -6.91 2.80
N LEU A 91 -10.05 -6.41 1.86
CA LEU A 91 -10.85 -5.19 2.05
C LEU A 91 -11.83 -5.33 3.23
N GLN A 92 -12.54 -6.46 3.33
CA GLN A 92 -13.45 -6.74 4.44
C GLN A 92 -12.74 -6.76 5.79
N LEU A 93 -11.56 -7.37 5.85
CA LEU A 93 -10.74 -7.37 7.05
C LEU A 93 -10.26 -5.95 7.41
N ALA A 94 -9.78 -5.21 6.43
CA ALA A 94 -9.33 -3.84 6.62
C ALA A 94 -10.44 -2.92 7.12
N HIS A 95 -11.65 -3.04 6.55
CA HIS A 95 -12.86 -2.37 7.03
C HIS A 95 -13.15 -2.69 8.50
N ALA A 96 -13.18 -3.99 8.85
CA ALA A 96 -13.46 -4.43 10.22
C ALA A 96 -12.43 -3.94 11.25
N LEU A 97 -11.18 -3.73 10.83
CA LEU A 97 -10.09 -3.25 11.68
C LEU A 97 -9.87 -1.73 11.60
N GLY A 98 -10.59 -1.03 10.72
CA GLY A 98 -10.39 0.38 10.45
C GLY A 98 -8.98 0.69 9.89
N LYS A 99 -8.37 -0.20 9.11
CA LYS A 99 -7.01 -0.05 8.59
C LYS A 99 -6.99 0.26 7.10
N PRO A 100 -6.01 1.02 6.59
CA PRO A 100 -5.81 1.19 5.15
C PRO A 100 -5.31 -0.10 4.51
N VAL A 101 -5.47 -0.18 3.17
CA VAL A 101 -4.98 -1.32 2.38
C VAL A 101 -3.86 -0.87 1.44
N VAL A 102 -2.71 -1.56 1.49
CA VAL A 102 -1.61 -1.42 0.53
C VAL A 102 -1.89 -2.33 -0.66
N VAL A 103 -2.02 -1.72 -1.83
CA VAL A 103 -2.58 -2.37 -3.03
C VAL A 103 -1.56 -2.51 -4.14
N HIS A 104 -1.31 -3.74 -4.54
CA HIS A 104 -0.64 -4.13 -5.77
C HIS A 104 -1.60 -3.95 -6.96
N ASN A 105 -1.22 -3.12 -7.93
CA ASN A 105 -2.06 -2.80 -9.08
C ASN A 105 -1.28 -2.89 -10.38
N VAL A 106 -1.39 -4.01 -11.07
CA VAL A 106 -0.78 -4.16 -12.40
C VAL A 106 -1.86 -4.35 -13.47
N ARG A 107 -2.10 -3.30 -14.26
CA ARG A 107 -3.13 -3.24 -15.33
C ARG A 107 -4.56 -3.58 -14.86
N ALA A 108 -4.83 -3.44 -13.57
CA ALA A 108 -6.07 -3.88 -12.92
C ALA A 108 -6.81 -2.74 -12.20
N THR A 109 -6.55 -1.48 -12.55
CA THR A 109 -7.13 -0.32 -11.87
C THR A 109 -8.64 -0.38 -11.78
N GLN A 110 -9.33 -0.74 -12.88
CA GLN A 110 -10.78 -0.83 -12.89
C GLN A 110 -11.28 -2.00 -12.03
N ASP A 111 -10.60 -3.16 -12.09
CA ASP A 111 -10.97 -4.35 -11.30
C ASP A 111 -10.90 -4.04 -9.80
N ILE A 112 -9.83 -3.37 -9.35
CA ILE A 112 -9.63 -2.95 -7.96
C ILE A 112 -10.75 -2.00 -7.50
N LEU A 113 -11.06 -0.99 -8.30
CA LEU A 113 -12.09 -0.01 -7.95
C LEU A 113 -13.50 -0.62 -7.98
N ASP A 114 -13.78 -1.48 -8.96
CA ASP A 114 -15.05 -2.20 -9.05
C ASP A 114 -15.22 -3.21 -7.91
N ALA A 115 -14.19 -3.97 -7.56
CA ALA A 115 -14.22 -4.90 -6.43
C ALA A 115 -14.57 -4.18 -5.11
N ARG A 116 -13.91 -3.03 -4.82
CA ARG A 116 -14.22 -2.20 -3.65
C ARG A 116 -15.67 -1.70 -3.67
N ARG A 117 -16.12 -1.13 -4.80
CA ARG A 117 -17.48 -0.58 -4.96
C ARG A 117 -18.57 -1.66 -4.86
N ILE A 118 -18.37 -2.81 -5.52
CA ILE A 118 -19.34 -3.92 -5.51
C ILE A 118 -19.45 -4.52 -4.10
N ALA A 119 -18.34 -4.62 -3.38
CA ALA A 119 -18.32 -5.05 -1.99
C ALA A 119 -18.88 -4.00 -1.01
N ARG A 120 -19.18 -2.78 -1.47
CA ARG A 120 -19.64 -1.64 -0.63
C ARG A 120 -18.66 -1.26 0.47
N LEU A 121 -17.38 -1.24 0.13
CA LEU A 121 -16.26 -0.93 1.04
C LEU A 121 -15.56 0.38 0.61
N ASP A 122 -16.35 1.36 0.15
CA ASP A 122 -15.84 2.65 -0.35
C ASP A 122 -15.17 3.50 0.74
N ASP A 123 -15.45 3.21 1.99
CA ASP A 123 -14.82 3.81 3.17
C ASP A 123 -13.41 3.26 3.46
N VAL A 124 -13.03 2.11 2.90
CA VAL A 124 -11.68 1.57 3.02
C VAL A 124 -10.71 2.39 2.19
N THR A 125 -9.74 3.00 2.85
CA THR A 125 -8.70 3.77 2.18
C THR A 125 -7.70 2.86 1.48
N LEU A 126 -7.53 3.06 0.17
CA LEU A 126 -6.54 2.35 -0.65
C LEU A 126 -5.27 3.18 -0.83
N VAL A 127 -4.12 2.54 -0.68
CA VAL A 127 -2.81 3.07 -1.06
C VAL A 127 -2.29 2.23 -2.23
N ILE A 128 -2.25 2.82 -3.40
CA ILE A 128 -1.67 2.16 -4.57
C ILE A 128 -0.15 2.29 -4.48
N HIS A 129 0.51 1.19 -4.17
CA HIS A 129 1.97 1.16 -4.13
C HIS A 129 2.56 1.02 -5.54
N GLY A 130 3.85 1.28 -5.72
CA GLY A 130 4.55 1.12 -6.98
C GLY A 130 3.92 1.91 -8.13
N MET A 131 3.41 3.11 -7.88
CA MET A 131 2.67 3.88 -8.89
C MET A 131 3.53 4.24 -10.11
N ARG A 132 3.31 3.53 -11.24
CA ARG A 132 4.02 3.71 -12.52
C ARG A 132 3.07 4.02 -13.69
N GLY A 133 1.75 4.02 -13.42
CA GLY A 133 0.73 4.36 -14.41
C GLY A 133 0.86 5.79 -14.93
N ASN A 134 0.24 6.08 -16.08
CA ASN A 134 0.22 7.42 -16.64
C ASN A 134 -0.73 8.36 -15.86
N ALA A 135 -0.78 9.64 -16.27
CA ALA A 135 -1.61 10.64 -15.61
C ALA A 135 -3.11 10.30 -15.60
N ASN A 136 -3.63 9.60 -16.62
CA ASN A 136 -5.05 9.22 -16.64
C ASN A 136 -5.35 8.15 -15.57
N VAL A 137 -4.48 7.15 -15.44
CA VAL A 137 -4.57 6.14 -14.36
C VAL A 137 -4.48 6.82 -12.98
N ALA A 138 -3.50 7.72 -12.81
CA ALA A 138 -3.37 8.47 -11.55
C ALA A 138 -4.65 9.27 -11.23
N ARG A 139 -5.22 9.98 -12.20
CA ARG A 139 -6.47 10.74 -12.02
C ARG A 139 -7.62 9.84 -11.60
N THR A 140 -7.84 8.71 -12.28
CA THR A 140 -8.89 7.75 -11.92
C THR A 140 -8.76 7.27 -10.47
N LEU A 141 -7.55 6.96 -10.04
CA LEU A 141 -7.27 6.50 -8.66
C LEU A 141 -7.47 7.62 -7.63
N LEU A 142 -7.02 8.85 -7.95
CA LEU A 142 -7.18 10.02 -7.09
C LEU A 142 -8.64 10.41 -6.93
N ASP A 143 -9.42 10.38 -8.02
CA ASP A 143 -10.86 10.65 -8.03
C ASP A 143 -11.63 9.62 -7.19
N ALA A 144 -11.12 8.38 -7.13
CA ALA A 144 -11.62 7.32 -6.24
C ALA A 144 -11.12 7.43 -4.80
N GLY A 145 -10.39 8.48 -4.43
CA GLY A 145 -9.91 8.75 -3.07
C GLY A 145 -8.65 7.99 -2.66
N CYS A 146 -7.94 7.34 -3.58
CA CYS A 146 -6.73 6.60 -3.28
C CYS A 146 -5.56 7.53 -2.92
N TYR A 147 -4.62 7.01 -2.13
CA TYR A 147 -3.26 7.52 -2.01
C TYR A 147 -2.37 6.86 -3.06
N LEU A 148 -1.34 7.57 -3.52
CA LEU A 148 -0.39 7.06 -4.51
C LEU A 148 1.02 7.06 -3.90
N SER A 149 1.68 5.90 -3.90
CA SER A 149 3.04 5.73 -3.40
C SER A 149 4.00 5.51 -4.57
N TYR A 150 5.07 6.29 -4.58
CA TYR A 150 6.02 6.38 -5.68
C TYR A 150 7.39 5.83 -5.29
N GLY A 151 7.81 4.77 -5.97
CA GLY A 151 9.17 4.22 -5.89
C GLY A 151 10.16 4.95 -6.80
N PRO A 152 11.38 4.42 -6.99
CA PRO A 152 12.42 5.07 -7.80
C PRO A 152 12.08 5.15 -9.30
N ARG A 153 11.12 4.37 -9.76
CA ARG A 153 10.64 4.36 -11.15
C ARG A 153 9.19 4.82 -11.17
N PHE A 154 8.94 6.02 -11.64
CA PHE A 154 7.60 6.60 -11.70
C PHE A 154 7.35 7.33 -13.03
N ASN A 155 6.08 7.59 -13.32
CA ASN A 155 5.67 8.46 -14.40
C ASN A 155 5.59 9.91 -13.90
N ALA A 156 6.40 10.82 -14.47
CA ALA A 156 6.49 12.20 -14.00
C ALA A 156 5.17 12.98 -14.13
N GLU A 157 4.38 12.72 -15.17
CA GLU A 157 3.09 13.41 -15.35
C GLU A 157 2.03 12.91 -14.35
N ALA A 158 2.06 11.63 -13.98
CA ALA A 158 1.24 11.10 -12.90
C ALA A 158 1.62 11.72 -11.54
N LEU A 159 2.92 11.83 -11.28
CA LEU A 159 3.43 12.46 -10.06
C LEU A 159 3.02 13.93 -9.95
N LYS A 160 3.15 14.72 -11.04
CA LYS A 160 2.80 16.15 -11.06
C LYS A 160 1.34 16.44 -10.77
N ILE A 161 0.42 15.54 -11.15
CA ILE A 161 -1.01 15.72 -10.87
C ILE A 161 -1.43 15.20 -9.50
N THR A 162 -0.53 14.51 -8.79
CA THR A 162 -0.83 13.96 -7.46
C THR A 162 -0.83 15.08 -6.42
N PRO A 163 -1.97 15.33 -5.76
CA PRO A 163 -2.05 16.33 -4.71
C PRO A 163 -1.07 16.02 -3.56
N PRO A 164 -0.39 17.01 -2.98
CA PRO A 164 0.56 16.78 -1.89
C PRO A 164 0.03 15.93 -0.74
N HIS A 165 -1.26 16.07 -0.40
CA HIS A 165 -1.88 15.33 0.70
C HIS A 165 -2.25 13.87 0.36
N ARG A 166 -1.96 13.42 -0.87
CA ARG A 166 -2.17 12.03 -1.35
C ARG A 166 -0.86 11.36 -1.78
N LEU A 167 0.26 12.08 -1.65
CA LEU A 167 1.59 11.63 -2.05
C LEU A 167 2.25 10.82 -0.94
N LEU A 168 2.74 9.63 -1.27
CA LEU A 168 3.63 8.79 -0.48
C LEU A 168 4.84 8.40 -1.31
N ILE A 169 5.91 7.96 -0.67
CA ILE A 169 7.11 7.43 -1.33
C ILE A 169 7.53 6.09 -0.71
N GLU A 170 8.23 5.28 -1.49
CA GLU A 170 8.57 3.92 -1.09
C GLU A 170 9.84 3.40 -1.76
N THR A 171 10.40 2.32 -1.24
CA THR A 171 11.50 1.59 -1.88
C THR A 171 11.05 0.31 -2.57
N ASP A 172 9.97 -0.33 -2.12
CA ASP A 172 9.48 -1.62 -2.60
C ASP A 172 10.59 -2.70 -2.50
N ASP A 173 10.92 -3.36 -3.60
CA ASP A 173 12.03 -4.33 -3.74
C ASP A 173 13.35 -3.71 -4.20
N SER A 174 13.41 -2.38 -4.32
CA SER A 174 14.57 -1.66 -4.85
C SER A 174 15.69 -1.50 -3.80
N ASP A 175 16.95 -1.62 -4.26
CA ASP A 175 18.13 -1.26 -3.48
C ASP A 175 18.34 0.27 -3.36
N THR A 176 17.51 1.07 -4.04
CA THR A 176 17.59 2.54 -3.98
C THR A 176 17.20 3.02 -2.58
N PRO A 177 18.06 3.76 -1.86
CA PRO A 177 17.70 4.29 -0.55
C PRO A 177 16.49 5.23 -0.63
N ILE A 178 15.64 5.24 0.39
CA ILE A 178 14.44 6.10 0.43
C ILE A 178 14.78 7.60 0.29
N THR A 179 15.93 8.03 0.77
CA THR A 179 16.42 9.40 0.60
C THR A 179 16.73 9.73 -0.86
N ALA A 180 17.20 8.76 -1.65
CA ALA A 180 17.40 8.94 -3.08
C ALA A 180 16.06 8.96 -3.83
N VAL A 181 15.06 8.16 -3.41
CA VAL A 181 13.68 8.24 -3.94
C VAL A 181 13.10 9.62 -3.67
N ALA A 182 13.23 10.13 -2.43
CA ALA A 182 12.80 11.48 -2.07
C ALA A 182 13.47 12.56 -2.96
N SER A 183 14.75 12.40 -3.25
CA SER A 183 15.50 13.33 -4.14
C SER A 183 14.96 13.28 -5.57
N LEU A 184 14.67 12.10 -6.13
CA LEU A 184 14.09 11.95 -7.46
C LEU A 184 12.70 12.61 -7.57
N VAL A 185 11.86 12.41 -6.55
CA VAL A 185 10.51 13.01 -6.48
C VAL A 185 10.61 14.53 -6.34
N ALA A 186 11.50 15.03 -5.47
CA ALA A 186 11.76 16.44 -5.27
C ALA A 186 12.21 17.14 -6.58
N GLN A 187 13.14 16.53 -7.29
CA GLN A 187 13.59 17.03 -8.58
C GLN A 187 12.45 17.12 -9.61
N ALA A 188 11.62 16.07 -9.70
CA ALA A 188 10.52 16.02 -10.66
C ALA A 188 9.40 17.03 -10.37
N LEU A 189 9.20 17.41 -9.10
CA LEU A 189 8.21 18.38 -8.65
C LEU A 189 8.77 19.80 -8.46
N HIS A 190 10.08 20.01 -8.66
CA HIS A 190 10.77 21.27 -8.40
C HIS A 190 10.63 21.75 -6.94
N LEU A 191 10.69 20.80 -5.99
CA LEU A 191 10.63 20.99 -4.56
C LEU A 191 11.96 20.61 -3.91
N THR A 192 12.11 20.93 -2.63
CA THR A 192 13.24 20.47 -1.82
C THR A 192 12.99 19.04 -1.31
N VAL A 193 14.06 18.32 -0.97
CA VAL A 193 13.97 16.99 -0.35
C VAL A 193 13.23 17.06 0.98
N ASP A 194 13.44 18.11 1.77
CA ASP A 194 12.78 18.33 3.06
C ASP A 194 11.26 18.52 2.90
N GLU A 195 10.81 19.20 1.86
CA GLU A 195 9.37 19.34 1.57
C GLU A 195 8.74 17.99 1.23
N ILE A 196 9.43 17.15 0.43
CA ILE A 196 8.93 15.82 0.07
C ILE A 196 8.91 14.90 1.29
N THR A 197 10.01 14.82 2.04
CA THR A 197 10.09 13.94 3.22
C THR A 197 9.06 14.34 4.29
N SER A 198 8.93 15.64 4.57
CA SER A 198 7.93 16.15 5.51
C SER A 198 6.50 15.86 5.04
N THR A 199 6.22 15.98 3.74
CA THR A 199 4.90 15.73 3.17
C THR A 199 4.56 14.24 3.24
N ALA A 200 5.46 13.35 2.78
CA ALA A 200 5.25 11.91 2.78
C ALA A 200 5.07 11.37 4.21
N THR A 201 5.97 11.76 5.14
CA THR A 201 5.87 11.33 6.55
C THR A 201 4.56 11.79 7.20
N ARG A 202 4.14 13.04 6.99
CA ARG A 202 2.87 13.56 7.51
C ARG A 202 1.65 12.81 6.94
N ASN A 203 1.69 12.47 5.66
CA ASN A 203 0.62 11.70 5.02
C ASN A 203 0.56 10.27 5.58
N ALA A 204 1.72 9.62 5.73
CA ALA A 204 1.82 8.30 6.35
C ALA A 204 1.28 8.31 7.79
N GLN A 205 1.70 9.27 8.60
CA GLN A 205 1.19 9.42 9.97
C GLN A 205 -0.32 9.62 10.01
N ARG A 206 -0.86 10.53 9.20
CA ARG A 206 -2.31 10.78 9.13
C ARG A 206 -3.07 9.51 8.75
N LEU A 207 -2.58 8.79 7.73
CA LEU A 207 -3.23 7.59 7.22
C LEU A 207 -3.20 6.43 8.22
N LEU A 208 -2.07 6.22 8.89
CA LEU A 208 -1.86 5.07 9.76
C LEU A 208 -2.35 5.29 11.20
N MET A 209 -2.49 6.55 11.65
CA MET A 209 -2.91 6.88 13.01
C MET A 209 -4.40 7.25 13.12
N SER A 210 -5.09 7.59 12.04
CA SER A 210 -6.50 8.02 12.06
C SER A 210 -7.47 6.92 12.52
N HIS A 211 -7.02 5.69 12.67
CA HIS A 211 -7.83 4.51 12.99
C HIS A 211 -7.68 3.98 14.42
N HIS A 212 -6.90 4.65 15.28
CA HIS A 212 -6.70 4.24 16.68
C HIS A 212 -7.63 4.96 17.70
N SER A 213 -8.68 5.65 17.22
CA SER A 213 -9.55 6.50 18.04
C SER A 213 -10.98 5.97 18.19
N HIS A 214 -11.17 4.64 18.20
CA HIS A 214 -12.48 4.05 18.54
C HIS A 214 -12.33 2.93 19.56
#